data_0102083737e208987abcd69a03e1272a
#
_entry.id   0102083737e208987abcd69a03e1272a
#
_cell.length_a   1.000
_cell.length_b   1.000
_cell.length_c   1.000
_cell.angle_alpha   90.00
_cell.angle_beta   90.00
_cell.angle_gamma   90.00
#
_symmetry.space_group_name_H-M   'P 1'
#
loop_
_entity.id
_entity.type
_entity.pdbx_description
1 polymer ?
#
loop_
_entity_poly.entity_id
_entity_poly.type
_entity_poly.pdbx_seq_one_letter_code
_entity_poly.pdbx_strand_id
1 'polypeptide(L)'
;MAEKQNNKRHESTIDKYFSRTADGFKAWAEEDEEERNYLQIALETTGDPDENGEQRFDFHITYHGKSSVLADGIFHDMKRDEFIRSLILTAARKFLMDK
;
A
#
# COMPACT_ATOMS: atom_id res chain seq x y z
N MET A 1 -25.19 -13.58 15.42
CA MET A 1 -25.05 -13.65 15.04
C MET A 1 -24.31 -13.74 14.82
N ALA A 2 -23.98 -13.73 14.84
CA ALA A 2 -23.37 -13.59 14.59
C ALA A 2 -22.86 -13.90 14.09
N GLU A 3 -22.64 -13.92 13.83
CA GLU A 3 -22.29 -14.01 13.27
C GLU A 3 -21.96 -13.91 12.51
N LYS A 4 -22.18 -13.64 12.42
CA LYS A 4 -22.00 -13.40 11.58
C LYS A 4 -21.21 -13.26 11.04
N GLN A 5 -20.84 -13.17 11.29
CA GLN A 5 -20.05 -13.02 10.92
C GLN A 5 -19.41 -13.54 10.64
N ASN A 6 -19.39 -14.14 10.79
CA ASN A 6 -18.79 -14.70 10.54
C ASN A 6 -18.54 -15.28 9.76
N ASN A 7 -19.22 -15.54 9.50
CA ASN A 7 -18.94 -16.07 8.52
C ASN A 7 -18.34 -15.54 7.60
N LYS A 8 -18.59 -15.08 7.96
CA LYS A 8 -18.05 -14.27 7.10
C LYS A 8 -16.62 -14.29 7.35
N ARG A 9 -15.87 -14.25 6.39
CA ARG A 9 -14.54 -14.34 6.54
C ARG A 9 -14.00 -13.17 7.21
N HIS A 10 -12.77 -13.18 7.51
CA HIS A 10 -12.12 -12.06 8.15
C HIS A 10 -12.49 -10.76 7.45
N GLU A 11 -12.99 -9.82 8.19
CA GLU A 11 -13.37 -8.56 7.65
C GLU A 11 -12.26 -7.57 7.89
N SER A 12 -11.81 -6.92 6.84
CA SER A 12 -10.71 -5.98 6.94
C SER A 12 -11.12 -4.73 7.70
N THR A 13 -10.24 -4.23 8.53
CA THR A 13 -10.49 -2.99 9.25
C THR A 13 -9.71 -1.84 8.65
N ILE A 14 -8.94 -2.13 7.63
CA ILE A 14 -8.05 -1.14 7.05
C ILE A 14 -8.76 0.06 6.43
N ASP A 15 -9.98 -0.15 5.92
CA ASP A 15 -10.74 0.93 5.31
C ASP A 15 -10.88 2.14 6.22
N LYS A 16 -11.23 1.89 7.47
CA LYS A 16 -11.42 2.95 8.43
C LYS A 16 -10.20 3.80 8.62
N TYR A 17 -9.07 3.14 8.82
CA TYR A 17 -7.85 3.86 9.12
C TYR A 17 -7.22 4.46 7.89
N PHE A 18 -7.30 3.74 6.78
CA PHE A 18 -6.69 4.22 5.56
C PHE A 18 -7.37 5.49 5.05
N SER A 19 -8.69 5.51 5.07
CA SER A 19 -9.44 6.68 4.60
C SER A 19 -9.08 7.91 5.40
N ARG A 20 -8.99 7.73 6.71
CA ARG A 20 -8.68 8.85 7.58
C ARG A 20 -7.31 9.44 7.30
N THR A 21 -6.30 8.57 7.17
CA THR A 21 -4.96 9.07 6.91
C THR A 21 -4.83 9.56 5.47
N ALA A 22 -5.56 8.96 4.54
CA ALA A 22 -5.54 9.42 3.16
C ALA A 22 -6.11 10.83 3.05
N ASP A 23 -7.18 11.09 3.78
CA ASP A 23 -7.76 12.43 3.78
C ASP A 23 -6.79 13.45 4.36
N GLY A 24 -6.05 13.03 5.39
CA GLY A 24 -5.06 13.90 5.99
C GLY A 24 -3.93 14.26 5.04
N PHE A 25 -3.43 13.27 4.33
CA PHE A 25 -2.37 13.50 3.37
C PHE A 25 -2.85 14.34 2.20
N LYS A 26 -4.09 14.10 1.78
CA LYS A 26 -4.65 14.86 0.70
C LYS A 26 -4.74 16.35 1.06
N ALA A 27 -5.24 16.63 2.26
CA ALA A 27 -5.35 17.99 2.73
C ALA A 27 -3.98 18.65 2.83
N TRP A 28 -3.01 17.90 3.33
CA TRP A 28 -1.64 18.40 3.45
C TRP A 28 -1.07 18.75 2.08
N ALA A 29 -1.28 17.90 1.10
CA ALA A 29 -0.75 18.12 -0.22
C ALA A 29 -1.43 19.30 -0.93
N GLU A 30 -2.72 19.48 -0.66
CA GLU A 30 -3.47 20.58 -1.31
C GLU A 30 -2.98 21.96 -0.89
N GLU A 31 -2.28 22.04 0.23
CA GLU A 31 -1.73 23.32 0.67
C GLU A 31 -0.58 23.77 -0.22
N ASP A 32 0.08 22.83 -0.89
CA ASP A 32 1.18 23.16 -1.78
C ASP A 32 1.35 22.01 -2.76
N GLU A 33 0.47 21.96 -3.72
CA GLU A 33 0.39 20.82 -4.63
C GLU A 33 1.64 20.55 -5.42
N GLU A 34 2.41 21.57 -5.69
CA GLU A 34 3.59 21.39 -6.53
C GLU A 34 4.78 20.85 -5.75
N GLU A 35 4.84 21.16 -4.47
CA GLU A 35 6.00 20.77 -3.68
C GLU A 35 5.77 19.57 -2.82
N ARG A 36 4.54 19.16 -2.60
CA ARG A 36 4.24 18.08 -1.70
C ARG A 36 3.83 16.83 -2.44
N ASN A 37 4.54 15.77 -2.14
CA ASN A 37 4.32 14.48 -2.79
C ASN A 37 4.16 13.43 -1.72
N TYR A 38 3.29 12.45 -1.97
CA TYR A 38 3.17 11.36 -1.02
C TYR A 38 2.73 10.07 -1.71
N LEU A 39 3.04 8.97 -1.05
CA LEU A 39 2.60 7.66 -1.46
C LEU A 39 2.26 6.93 -0.18
N GLN A 40 1.02 6.50 -0.07
CA GLN A 40 0.56 5.79 1.10
C GLN A 40 0.04 4.43 0.67
N ILE A 41 0.57 3.38 1.24
CA ILE A 41 0.20 2.02 0.90
C ILE A 41 -0.08 1.27 2.17
N ALA A 42 -1.16 0.52 2.18
CA ALA A 42 -1.45 -0.35 3.30
C ALA A 42 -2.18 -1.56 2.77
N LEU A 43 -1.94 -2.67 3.41
CA LEU A 43 -2.67 -3.87 3.04
C LEU A 43 -2.89 -4.71 4.27
N GLU A 44 -3.94 -5.49 4.23
CA GLU A 44 -4.27 -6.38 5.32
C GLU A 44 -4.60 -7.74 4.72
N THR A 45 -3.94 -8.77 5.22
CA THR A 45 -4.22 -10.11 4.72
C THR A 45 -5.57 -10.54 5.26
N THR A 46 -6.37 -11.15 4.42
CA THR A 46 -7.73 -11.53 4.77
C THR A 46 -7.99 -12.99 4.44
N GLY A 47 -8.25 -13.76 5.47
CA GLY A 47 -8.64 -15.14 5.30
C GLY A 47 -7.52 -16.04 4.83
N ASP A 48 -7.92 -17.20 4.40
CA ASP A 48 -6.97 -18.21 3.96
C ASP A 48 -6.51 -17.97 2.54
N PRO A 49 -5.38 -18.54 2.16
CA PRO A 49 -4.93 -18.44 0.77
C PRO A 49 -5.99 -18.97 -0.19
N ASP A 50 -5.98 -18.49 -1.41
CA ASP A 50 -6.93 -18.94 -2.40
C ASP A 50 -6.52 -20.35 -2.89
N GLU A 51 -7.25 -20.86 -3.88
CA GLU A 51 -7.00 -22.23 -4.35
C GLU A 51 -5.64 -22.39 -4.98
N ASN A 52 -5.03 -21.31 -5.41
CA ASN A 52 -3.68 -21.38 -5.97
C ASN A 52 -2.61 -21.19 -4.91
N GLY A 53 -3.01 -21.09 -3.66
CA GLY A 53 -2.08 -20.90 -2.58
C GLY A 53 -1.61 -19.47 -2.38
N GLU A 54 -2.27 -18.54 -3.06
CA GLU A 54 -1.88 -17.14 -2.96
C GLU A 54 -2.65 -16.44 -1.86
N GLN A 55 -1.92 -15.66 -1.08
CA GLN A 55 -2.51 -14.94 0.02
C GLN A 55 -3.48 -13.87 -0.47
N ARG A 56 -4.65 -13.83 0.16
CA ARG A 56 -5.63 -12.80 -0.14
C ARG A 56 -5.37 -11.60 0.75
N PHE A 57 -5.68 -10.43 0.25
CA PHE A 57 -5.54 -9.24 1.05
C PHE A 57 -6.35 -8.09 0.46
N ASP A 58 -6.63 -7.13 1.33
CA ASP A 58 -7.20 -5.87 0.92
C ASP A 58 -6.03 -4.92 0.76
N PHE A 59 -5.98 -4.28 -0.38
CA PHE A 59 -4.87 -3.40 -0.70
C PHE A 59 -5.39 -2.00 -0.97
N HIS A 60 -4.80 -1.05 -0.29
CA HIS A 60 -5.19 0.35 -0.46
C HIS A 60 -3.96 1.18 -0.78
N ILE A 61 -4.12 2.06 -1.74
CA ILE A 61 -3.03 2.91 -2.14
C ILE A 61 -3.56 4.27 -2.55
N THR A 62 -2.88 5.31 -2.13
CA THR A 62 -3.22 6.64 -2.58
C THR A 62 -1.92 7.39 -2.74
N TYR A 63 -1.92 8.35 -3.64
CA TYR A 63 -0.68 9.06 -3.94
C TYR A 63 -0.99 10.41 -4.58
N HIS A 64 0.02 11.26 -4.55
CA HIS A 64 -0.06 12.57 -5.17
C HIS A 64 1.35 12.98 -5.56
N GLY A 65 1.48 13.54 -6.75
CA GLY A 65 2.75 14.06 -7.19
C GLY A 65 3.22 13.40 -8.47
N LYS A 66 4.43 13.72 -8.85
CA LYS A 66 5.01 13.18 -10.06
C LYS A 66 5.72 11.87 -9.75
N SER A 67 5.49 10.88 -10.60
CA SER A 67 6.11 9.58 -10.37
C SER A 67 7.63 9.68 -10.34
N SER A 68 8.20 10.57 -11.14
CA SER A 68 9.66 10.71 -11.17
C SER A 68 10.19 11.23 -9.83
N VAL A 69 9.46 12.14 -9.20
CA VAL A 69 9.86 12.68 -7.92
C VAL A 69 9.74 11.63 -6.83
N LEU A 70 8.63 10.90 -6.85
CA LEU A 70 8.43 9.83 -5.87
C LEU A 70 9.48 8.74 -6.04
N ALA A 71 9.80 8.41 -7.29
CA ALA A 71 10.81 7.40 -7.56
C ALA A 71 12.18 7.84 -7.06
N ASP A 72 12.51 9.12 -7.25
CA ASP A 72 13.78 9.66 -6.76
C ASP A 72 13.85 9.55 -5.25
N GLY A 73 12.75 9.88 -4.58
CA GLY A 73 12.71 9.80 -3.12
C GLY A 73 12.90 8.38 -2.64
N ILE A 74 12.19 7.44 -3.27
CA ILE A 74 12.32 6.04 -2.89
C ILE A 74 13.73 5.54 -3.15
N PHE A 75 14.28 5.89 -4.31
CA PHE A 75 15.64 5.50 -4.65
C PHE A 75 16.63 6.00 -3.61
N HIS A 76 16.45 7.24 -3.21
CA HIS A 76 17.32 7.82 -2.20
C HIS A 76 17.27 7.04 -0.90
N ASP A 77 16.07 6.66 -0.48
CA ASP A 77 15.90 5.90 0.75
C ASP A 77 16.44 4.48 0.64
N MET A 78 16.34 3.89 -0.53
CA MET A 78 16.84 2.53 -0.77
C MET A 78 18.33 2.41 -0.48
N LYS A 79 19.05 3.51 -0.61
CA LYS A 79 20.49 3.48 -0.40
C LYS A 79 20.86 3.24 1.05
N ARG A 80 19.95 3.52 1.97
CA ARG A 80 20.26 3.35 3.38
C ARG A 80 19.21 2.60 4.17
N ASP A 81 18.11 2.24 3.55
CA ASP A 81 17.05 1.50 4.21
C ASP A 81 16.95 0.13 3.57
N GLU A 82 17.49 -0.85 4.25
CA GLU A 82 17.54 -2.20 3.71
C GLU A 82 16.14 -2.79 3.48
N PHE A 83 15.20 -2.48 4.37
CA PHE A 83 13.85 -2.99 4.23
C PHE A 83 13.20 -2.48 2.94
N ILE A 84 13.28 -1.17 2.72
CA ILE A 84 12.68 -0.58 1.52
C ILE A 84 13.36 -1.07 0.26
N ARG A 85 14.69 -1.16 0.29
CA ARG A 85 15.43 -1.66 -0.85
C ARG A 85 15.02 -3.07 -1.21
N SER A 86 14.96 -3.93 -0.20
CA SER A 86 14.59 -5.32 -0.42
C SER A 86 13.16 -5.44 -0.92
N LEU A 87 12.27 -4.65 -0.32
CA LEU A 87 10.88 -4.66 -0.71
C LEU A 87 10.69 -4.27 -2.17
N ILE A 88 11.26 -3.15 -2.56
CA ILE A 88 11.10 -2.64 -3.92
C ILE A 88 11.72 -3.58 -4.94
N LEU A 89 12.93 -4.06 -4.66
CA LEU A 89 13.60 -4.94 -5.60
C LEU A 89 12.86 -6.27 -5.73
N THR A 90 12.31 -6.78 -4.63
CA THR A 90 11.58 -8.02 -4.69
C THR A 90 10.31 -7.87 -5.51
N ALA A 91 9.57 -6.77 -5.27
CA ALA A 91 8.35 -6.53 -6.02
C ALA A 91 8.64 -6.37 -7.50
N ALA A 92 9.69 -5.60 -7.82
CA ALA A 92 10.06 -5.39 -9.20
C ALA A 92 10.46 -6.68 -9.90
N ARG A 93 11.23 -7.50 -9.19
CA ARG A 93 11.67 -8.78 -9.75
C ARG A 93 10.47 -9.69 -10.03
N LYS A 94 9.54 -9.76 -9.09
CA LYS A 94 8.35 -10.57 -9.30
C LYS A 94 7.57 -10.09 -10.52
N PHE A 95 7.44 -8.79 -10.64
CA PHE A 95 6.73 -8.21 -11.76
C PHE A 95 7.40 -8.54 -13.09
N LEU A 96 8.72 -8.40 -13.14
CA LEU A 96 9.47 -8.64 -14.36
C LEU A 96 9.48 -10.10 -14.77
N MET A 97 9.37 -10.98 -13.80
CA MET A 97 9.41 -12.41 -14.07
C MET A 97 8.05 -13.04 -14.21
N ASP A 98 7.00 -12.27 -13.99
CA ASP A 98 5.64 -12.75 -14.11
C ASP A 98 5.27 -12.86 -15.58
N LYS A 99 4.62 -13.98 -15.93
CA LYS A 99 4.17 -14.20 -17.30
C LYS A 99 2.66 -14.09 -17.44
#